data_0e4f01c34f32417821e45c09e69683a6
#
_entry.id   0e4f01c34f32417821e45c09e69683a6
#
_cell.length_a   1.000
_cell.length_b   1.000
_cell.length_c   1.000
_cell.angle_alpha   90.00
_cell.angle_beta   90.00
_cell.angle_gamma   90.00
#
_symmetry.space_group_name_H-M   'P 1'
#
loop_
_entity.id
_entity.type
_entity.pdbx_description
1 polymer ?
#
loop_
_entity_poly.entity_id
_entity_poly.type
_entity_poly.pdbx_seq_one_letter_code
_entity_poly.pdbx_strand_id
1 'polypeptide(L)'
;IAGDNTLLDVYQSSKEVRKSFKTGKDWFPLPSYYDRAGWANLLGRDSASLVRRGEQYLGYQWKVIPATAYLDFERTGNRRTMENPQGANRGALISLMLAELAEGKGRFIDQILNGAWLATEQTSWVLSAHQPRQRTKRALPDARERFIDLGSGRYGAIIAIIHHFFHSEFDKIDPSVSIAIEDAVKRNILDPYLDIKERKANQWLGYYGGMINNWNPWCNSDAHPRLS
;
A
#
# COMPACT_ATOMS: atom_id res chain seq x y z
N ILE A 1 -31.93 0.44 -0.04
CA ILE A 1 -31.79 1.78 0.53
C ILE A 1 -30.44 2.23 0.06
N ALA A 2 -30.41 3.10 -0.97
CA ALA A 2 -29.21 3.83 -1.32
C ALA A 2 -28.85 4.64 -0.07
N GLY A 3 -27.78 4.24 0.60
CA GLY A 3 -27.27 5.04 1.72
C GLY A 3 -26.85 6.37 1.14
N ASP A 4 -27.52 7.41 1.53
CA ASP A 4 -27.13 8.75 1.19
C ASP A 4 -25.67 8.92 1.60
N ASN A 5 -24.85 9.41 0.68
CA ASN A 5 -23.45 9.76 0.96
C ASN A 5 -23.41 11.03 1.82
N THR A 6 -24.13 11.02 2.93
CA THR A 6 -24.35 12.20 3.79
C THR A 6 -23.05 12.88 4.18
N LEU A 7 -21.97 12.11 4.44
CA LEU A 7 -20.67 12.68 4.75
C LEU A 7 -20.03 13.35 3.52
N LEU A 8 -20.15 12.74 2.35
CA LEU A 8 -19.64 13.33 1.11
C LEU A 8 -20.43 14.57 0.71
N ASP A 9 -21.76 14.51 0.84
CA ASP A 9 -22.65 15.64 0.55
C ASP A 9 -22.38 16.82 1.49
N VAL A 10 -22.21 16.55 2.79
CA VAL A 10 -21.81 17.56 3.77
C VAL A 10 -20.42 18.13 3.46
N TYR A 11 -19.45 17.28 3.10
CA TYR A 11 -18.12 17.73 2.71
C TYR A 11 -18.16 18.61 1.46
N GLN A 12 -18.94 18.24 0.44
CA GLN A 12 -19.03 18.98 -0.81
C GLN A 12 -19.79 20.29 -0.65
N SER A 13 -20.86 20.30 0.18
CA SER A 13 -21.75 21.46 0.37
C SER A 13 -21.24 22.47 1.41
N SER A 14 -20.42 22.04 2.37
CA SER A 14 -19.95 22.89 3.47
C SER A 14 -18.49 23.31 3.31
N LYS A 15 -18.28 24.60 3.04
CA LYS A 15 -16.92 25.18 3.01
C LYS A 15 -16.22 25.12 4.37
N GLU A 16 -16.99 25.19 5.46
CA GLU A 16 -16.45 25.11 6.83
C GLU A 16 -15.99 23.70 7.16
N VAL A 17 -16.78 22.69 6.80
CA VAL A 17 -16.40 21.28 6.97
C VAL A 17 -15.13 20.99 6.19
N ARG A 18 -15.04 21.43 4.92
CA ARG A 18 -13.79 21.27 4.14
C ARG A 18 -12.57 21.89 4.80
N LYS A 19 -12.73 23.06 5.40
CA LYS A 19 -11.65 23.74 6.13
C LYS A 19 -11.24 23.04 7.43
N SER A 20 -12.12 22.23 8.01
CA SER A 20 -11.83 21.49 9.25
C SER A 20 -10.99 20.23 9.01
N PHE A 21 -10.94 19.76 7.76
CA PHE A 21 -10.07 18.60 7.43
C PHE A 21 -8.62 19.02 7.43
N LYS A 22 -7.81 18.23 8.13
CA LYS A 22 -6.37 18.35 8.08
C LYS A 22 -5.88 17.81 6.74
N THR A 23 -5.02 18.55 6.06
CA THR A 23 -4.43 18.17 4.77
C THR A 23 -2.93 18.38 4.78
N GLY A 24 -2.22 17.73 3.88
CA GLY A 24 -0.77 17.89 3.75
C GLY A 24 -0.02 17.60 5.05
N LYS A 25 0.86 18.51 5.46
CA LYS A 25 1.71 18.35 6.67
C LYS A 25 0.92 18.22 7.97
N ASP A 26 -0.26 18.82 8.06
CA ASP A 26 -1.10 18.71 9.25
C ASP A 26 -1.73 17.32 9.38
N TRP A 27 -1.91 16.64 8.26
CA TRP A 27 -2.44 15.29 8.20
C TRP A 27 -1.36 14.23 8.40
N PHE A 28 -0.20 14.40 7.74
CA PHE A 28 0.92 13.48 7.80
C PHE A 28 2.17 14.22 8.30
N PRO A 29 2.30 14.43 9.63
CA PRO A 29 3.28 15.32 10.22
C PRO A 29 4.69 14.69 10.30
N LEU A 30 5.16 14.11 9.20
CA LEU A 30 6.51 13.62 9.07
C LEU A 30 7.37 14.60 8.26
N PRO A 31 8.70 14.63 8.50
CA PRO A 31 9.60 15.44 7.70
C PRO A 31 9.52 15.05 6.21
N SER A 32 9.63 16.01 5.29
CA SER A 32 9.82 15.69 3.87
C SER A 32 11.16 14.98 3.67
N TYR A 33 11.33 14.28 2.53
CA TYR A 33 12.60 13.58 2.22
C TYR A 33 13.82 14.50 2.37
N TYR A 34 13.69 15.77 1.99
CA TYR A 34 14.79 16.75 2.03
C TYR A 34 15.02 17.39 3.41
N ASP A 35 14.10 17.23 4.34
CA ASP A 35 14.27 17.75 5.71
C ASP A 35 15.20 16.84 6.52
N ARG A 36 16.49 16.96 6.25
CA ARG A 36 17.52 16.12 6.88
C ARG A 36 17.63 16.34 8.40
N ALA A 37 17.38 17.56 8.84
CA ALA A 37 17.39 17.90 10.26
C ALA A 37 16.19 17.27 10.99
N GLY A 38 15.01 17.32 10.36
CA GLY A 38 13.81 16.67 10.86
C GLY A 38 13.98 15.14 10.99
N TRP A 39 14.56 14.48 9.96
CA TRP A 39 14.85 13.05 10.02
C TRP A 39 15.90 12.70 11.07
N ALA A 40 16.99 13.46 11.16
CA ALA A 40 18.02 13.25 12.19
C ALA A 40 17.44 13.36 13.59
N ASN A 41 16.56 14.34 13.82
CA ASN A 41 15.91 14.54 15.11
C ASN A 41 14.90 13.41 15.42
N LEU A 42 14.09 13.01 14.41
CA LEU A 42 13.06 11.97 14.58
C LEU A 42 13.68 10.59 14.83
N LEU A 43 14.69 10.21 14.05
CA LEU A 43 15.30 8.87 14.08
C LEU A 43 16.41 8.78 15.14
N GLY A 44 17.07 9.90 15.46
CA GLY A 44 18.06 9.98 16.51
C GLY A 44 19.12 8.88 16.44
N ARG A 45 19.32 8.19 17.56
CA ARG A 45 20.29 7.09 17.70
C ARG A 45 19.98 5.84 16.86
N ASP A 46 18.74 5.68 16.39
CA ASP A 46 18.33 4.51 15.60
C ASP A 46 18.77 4.62 14.13
N SER A 47 19.13 5.82 13.67
CA SER A 47 19.52 6.12 12.30
C SER A 47 20.59 5.15 11.75
N ALA A 48 21.67 4.95 12.50
CA ALA A 48 22.76 4.06 12.07
C ALA A 48 22.33 2.59 11.95
N SER A 49 21.41 2.14 12.80
CA SER A 49 20.88 0.76 12.74
C SER A 49 19.95 0.55 11.55
N LEU A 50 19.15 1.56 11.20
CA LEU A 50 18.28 1.56 10.03
C LEU A 50 19.11 1.51 8.74
N VAL A 51 20.16 2.32 8.66
CA VAL A 51 21.09 2.31 7.51
C VAL A 51 21.72 0.93 7.33
N ARG A 52 22.31 0.36 8.40
CA ARG A 52 22.90 -1.01 8.32
C ARG A 52 21.90 -2.07 7.91
N ARG A 53 20.63 -1.94 8.33
CA ARG A 53 19.57 -2.84 7.89
C ARG A 53 19.28 -2.70 6.40
N GLY A 54 19.20 -1.48 5.88
CA GLY A 54 18.99 -1.24 4.45
C GLY A 54 20.14 -1.73 3.59
N GLU A 55 21.39 -1.62 4.08
CA GLU A 55 22.59 -2.11 3.38
C GLU A 55 22.51 -3.59 3.02
N GLN A 56 21.84 -4.40 3.85
CA GLN A 56 21.64 -5.83 3.57
C GLN A 56 20.76 -6.08 2.36
N TYR A 57 20.02 -5.06 1.89
CA TYR A 57 19.10 -5.16 0.76
C TYR A 57 19.57 -4.41 -0.49
N LEU A 58 20.78 -3.82 -0.52
CA LEU A 58 21.30 -3.17 -1.73
C LEU A 58 21.46 -4.13 -2.91
N GLY A 59 21.77 -5.40 -2.65
CA GLY A 59 21.83 -6.46 -3.66
C GLY A 59 20.61 -7.38 -3.65
N TYR A 60 19.47 -6.94 -3.10
CA TYR A 60 18.29 -7.79 -2.96
C TYR A 60 17.72 -8.18 -4.31
N GLN A 61 17.51 -9.49 -4.50
CA GLN A 61 16.85 -10.03 -5.68
C GLN A 61 15.34 -10.07 -5.45
N TRP A 62 14.62 -9.20 -6.12
CA TRP A 62 13.17 -9.08 -6.01
C TRP A 62 12.48 -10.36 -6.43
N LYS A 63 11.57 -10.84 -5.59
CA LYS A 63 10.92 -12.13 -5.79
C LYS A 63 9.66 -11.96 -6.63
N VAL A 64 9.63 -12.63 -7.78
CA VAL A 64 8.43 -12.77 -8.59
C VAL A 64 7.50 -13.80 -7.96
N ILE A 65 6.19 -13.56 -8.00
CA ILE A 65 5.17 -14.48 -7.49
C ILE A 65 4.48 -15.14 -8.69
N PRO A 66 4.83 -16.39 -9.02
CA PRO A 66 4.25 -17.08 -10.16
C PRO A 66 2.79 -17.50 -9.87
N ALA A 67 2.01 -17.73 -10.92
CA ALA A 67 0.63 -18.19 -10.81
C ALA A 67 0.50 -19.48 -9.97
N THR A 68 1.48 -20.39 -10.07
CA THR A 68 1.50 -21.62 -9.26
C THR A 68 1.59 -21.39 -7.76
N ALA A 69 2.15 -20.26 -7.32
CA ALA A 69 2.21 -19.92 -5.90
C ALA A 69 0.81 -19.56 -5.33
N TYR A 70 -0.04 -18.93 -6.13
CA TYR A 70 -1.46 -18.72 -5.76
C TYR A 70 -2.22 -20.05 -5.76
N LEU A 71 -2.03 -20.88 -6.80
CA LEU A 71 -2.70 -22.17 -6.94
C LEU A 71 -2.30 -23.18 -5.85
N ASP A 72 -1.15 -23.02 -5.22
CA ASP A 72 -0.69 -23.93 -4.17
C ASP A 72 -1.64 -23.91 -2.97
N PHE A 73 -2.23 -22.76 -2.65
CA PHE A 73 -3.24 -22.70 -1.60
C PHE A 73 -4.49 -23.53 -1.91
N GLU A 74 -4.99 -23.47 -3.15
CA GLU A 74 -6.12 -24.27 -3.58
C GLU A 74 -5.80 -25.78 -3.59
N ARG A 75 -4.58 -26.13 -4.02
CA ARG A 75 -4.16 -27.54 -4.20
C ARG A 75 -3.79 -28.24 -2.91
N THR A 76 -3.17 -27.51 -1.97
CA THR A 76 -2.51 -28.10 -0.80
C THR A 76 -2.91 -27.44 0.53
N GLY A 77 -3.60 -26.30 0.49
CA GLY A 77 -3.86 -25.46 1.67
C GLY A 77 -2.65 -24.59 2.07
N ASN A 78 -1.53 -24.67 1.38
CA ASN A 78 -0.33 -23.93 1.74
C ASN A 78 -0.35 -22.50 1.20
N ARG A 79 -0.64 -21.55 2.07
CA ARG A 79 -0.63 -20.12 1.73
C ARG A 79 0.78 -19.49 1.66
N ARG A 80 1.75 -20.12 2.33
CA ARG A 80 3.10 -19.55 2.51
C ARG A 80 3.89 -19.43 1.21
N THR A 81 3.61 -20.29 0.22
CA THR A 81 4.26 -20.26 -1.09
C THR A 81 4.10 -18.91 -1.79
N MET A 82 2.94 -18.25 -1.62
CA MET A 82 2.69 -16.90 -2.13
C MET A 82 3.06 -15.81 -1.11
N GLU A 83 2.69 -15.99 0.15
CA GLU A 83 2.82 -14.94 1.16
C GLU A 83 4.26 -14.66 1.59
N ASN A 84 5.12 -15.70 1.63
CA ASN A 84 6.52 -15.51 2.02
C ASN A 84 7.31 -14.62 1.04
N PRO A 85 7.29 -14.85 -0.28
CA PRO A 85 7.98 -13.95 -1.20
C PRO A 85 7.39 -12.53 -1.20
N GLN A 86 6.06 -12.37 -1.11
CA GLN A 86 5.45 -11.06 -0.98
C GLN A 86 5.89 -10.36 0.31
N GLY A 87 5.90 -11.08 1.42
CA GLY A 87 6.35 -10.56 2.72
C GLY A 87 7.83 -10.18 2.72
N ALA A 88 8.68 -10.96 2.05
CA ALA A 88 10.10 -10.67 1.92
C ALA A 88 10.34 -9.39 1.09
N ASN A 89 9.65 -9.23 -0.05
CA ASN A 89 9.73 -8.02 -0.87
C ASN A 89 9.28 -6.79 -0.06
N ARG A 90 8.17 -6.91 0.66
CA ARG A 90 7.68 -5.84 1.54
C ARG A 90 8.67 -5.47 2.64
N GLY A 91 9.28 -6.46 3.27
CA GLY A 91 10.32 -6.26 4.29
C GLY A 91 11.56 -5.55 3.74
N ALA A 92 11.99 -5.92 2.54
CA ALA A 92 13.08 -5.26 1.84
C ALA A 92 12.75 -3.80 1.54
N LEU A 93 11.57 -3.52 0.97
CA LEU A 93 11.10 -2.15 0.69
C LEU A 93 11.10 -1.27 1.93
N ILE A 94 10.54 -1.75 3.04
CA ILE A 94 10.51 -0.99 4.32
C ILE A 94 11.93 -0.71 4.80
N SER A 95 12.83 -1.70 4.75
CA SER A 95 14.19 -1.55 5.23
C SER A 95 14.99 -0.54 4.38
N LEU A 96 14.85 -0.61 3.05
CA LEU A 96 15.47 0.33 2.13
C LEU A 96 14.91 1.75 2.29
N MET A 97 13.59 1.90 2.39
CA MET A 97 12.92 3.18 2.62
C MET A 97 13.43 3.84 3.90
N LEU A 98 13.42 3.12 5.02
CA LEU A 98 13.87 3.66 6.30
C LEU A 98 15.36 4.02 6.30
N ALA A 99 16.19 3.24 5.60
CA ALA A 99 17.60 3.52 5.45
C ALA A 99 17.84 4.80 4.64
N GLU A 100 17.11 4.98 3.53
CA GLU A 100 17.23 6.20 2.72
C GLU A 100 16.72 7.43 3.48
N LEU A 101 15.60 7.33 4.18
CA LEU A 101 15.10 8.41 5.03
C LEU A 101 16.09 8.77 6.15
N ALA A 102 16.80 7.79 6.70
CA ALA A 102 17.81 8.00 7.72
C ALA A 102 19.11 8.65 7.16
N GLU A 103 19.58 8.20 5.99
CA GLU A 103 20.85 8.63 5.42
C GLU A 103 20.70 9.82 4.45
N GLY A 104 19.73 9.78 3.54
CA GLY A 104 19.43 10.83 2.58
C GLY A 104 20.50 11.06 1.53
N LYS A 105 21.22 10.02 1.11
CA LYS A 105 22.29 10.10 0.12
C LYS A 105 21.91 9.56 -1.26
N GLY A 106 20.70 9.05 -1.43
CA GLY A 106 20.19 8.54 -2.69
C GLY A 106 20.67 7.13 -3.06
N ARG A 107 21.56 6.51 -2.28
CA ARG A 107 22.14 5.21 -2.65
C ARG A 107 21.19 4.02 -2.57
N PHE A 108 20.04 4.18 -1.91
CA PHE A 108 19.01 3.14 -1.83
C PHE A 108 17.88 3.36 -2.85
N ILE A 109 17.85 4.51 -3.52
CA ILE A 109 16.74 4.92 -4.40
C ILE A 109 16.49 3.91 -5.52
N ASP A 110 17.53 3.43 -6.22
CA ASP A 110 17.36 2.48 -7.32
C ASP A 110 16.70 1.17 -6.84
N GLN A 111 17.07 0.68 -5.66
CA GLN A 111 16.45 -0.51 -5.10
C GLN A 111 15.02 -0.25 -4.63
N ILE A 112 14.72 0.90 -4.05
CA ILE A 112 13.35 1.29 -3.70
C ILE A 112 12.50 1.37 -4.96
N LEU A 113 13.02 1.99 -6.02
CA LEU A 113 12.37 2.09 -7.33
C LEU A 113 12.07 0.70 -7.90
N ASN A 114 13.06 -0.19 -7.93
CA ASN A 114 12.89 -1.55 -8.45
C ASN A 114 11.78 -2.33 -7.71
N GLY A 115 11.73 -2.21 -6.39
CA GLY A 115 10.70 -2.87 -5.59
C GLY A 115 9.32 -2.26 -5.76
N ALA A 116 9.23 -0.94 -5.86
CA ALA A 116 7.99 -0.25 -6.14
C ALA A 116 7.47 -0.56 -7.56
N TRP A 117 8.37 -0.56 -8.54
CA TRP A 117 8.03 -0.95 -9.92
C TRP A 117 7.48 -2.37 -10.00
N LEU A 118 8.18 -3.34 -9.40
CA LEU A 118 7.67 -4.72 -9.34
C LEU A 118 6.28 -4.80 -8.71
N ALA A 119 5.99 -3.99 -7.70
CA ALA A 119 4.67 -3.96 -7.09
C ALA A 119 3.59 -3.48 -8.07
N THR A 120 3.91 -2.51 -8.95
CA THR A 120 2.94 -1.99 -9.94
C THR A 120 2.57 -3.03 -11.00
N GLU A 121 3.47 -3.96 -11.32
CA GLU A 121 3.27 -5.02 -12.31
C GLU A 121 2.45 -6.21 -11.77
N GLN A 122 2.20 -6.28 -10.47
CA GLN A 122 1.38 -7.35 -9.90
C GLN A 122 -0.10 -7.17 -10.24
N THR A 123 -0.73 -8.24 -10.70
CA THR A 123 -2.17 -8.26 -10.99
C THR A 123 -3.01 -7.94 -9.76
N SER A 124 -2.59 -8.39 -8.58
CA SER A 124 -3.28 -8.15 -7.30
C SER A 124 -2.29 -8.20 -6.14
N TRP A 125 -2.57 -7.44 -5.09
CA TRP A 125 -1.82 -7.48 -3.83
C TRP A 125 -2.47 -8.36 -2.76
N VAL A 126 -3.63 -8.95 -3.09
CA VAL A 126 -4.41 -9.81 -2.20
C VAL A 126 -3.69 -11.14 -1.97
N LEU A 127 -3.75 -11.63 -0.74
CA LEU A 127 -3.14 -12.91 -0.35
C LEU A 127 -3.84 -14.10 -1.01
N SER A 128 -3.10 -15.16 -1.34
CA SER A 128 -3.64 -16.36 -2.01
C SER A 128 -4.82 -16.99 -1.25
N ALA A 129 -4.75 -17.03 0.07
CA ALA A 129 -5.83 -17.57 0.92
C ALA A 129 -7.13 -16.76 0.86
N HIS A 130 -7.09 -15.53 0.37
CA HIS A 130 -8.24 -14.64 0.28
C HIS A 130 -8.76 -14.49 -1.16
N GLN A 131 -8.04 -14.94 -2.18
CA GLN A 131 -8.47 -14.87 -3.58
C GLN A 131 -9.85 -15.47 -3.84
N PRO A 132 -10.28 -16.58 -3.18
CA PRO A 132 -11.63 -17.12 -3.36
C PRO A 132 -12.78 -16.20 -2.90
N ARG A 133 -12.48 -15.02 -2.32
CA ARG A 133 -13.49 -13.97 -2.04
C ARG A 133 -13.93 -13.22 -3.29
N GLN A 134 -13.20 -13.34 -4.40
CA GLN A 134 -13.65 -12.85 -5.70
C GLN A 134 -15.03 -13.45 -6.05
N ARG A 135 -15.82 -12.73 -6.84
CA ARG A 135 -17.14 -13.23 -7.33
C ARG A 135 -17.00 -14.54 -8.09
N THR A 136 -15.91 -14.67 -8.86
CA THR A 136 -15.59 -15.89 -9.63
C THR A 136 -15.13 -17.06 -8.76
N LYS A 137 -14.81 -16.84 -7.48
CA LYS A 137 -14.29 -17.86 -6.54
C LYS A 137 -13.02 -18.57 -7.01
N ARG A 138 -12.26 -17.96 -7.91
CA ARG A 138 -11.02 -18.53 -8.46
C ARG A 138 -9.84 -18.28 -7.55
N ALA A 139 -8.86 -19.17 -7.61
CA ALA A 139 -7.61 -19.04 -6.86
C ALA A 139 -6.65 -18.01 -7.46
N LEU A 140 -6.70 -17.80 -8.78
CA LEU A 140 -5.89 -16.77 -9.44
C LEU A 140 -6.58 -15.40 -9.40
N PRO A 141 -5.81 -14.31 -9.23
CA PRO A 141 -6.35 -12.96 -9.30
C PRO A 141 -7.02 -12.67 -10.64
N ASP A 142 -8.24 -12.13 -10.62
CA ASP A 142 -8.87 -11.54 -11.79
C ASP A 142 -8.68 -10.02 -11.76
N ALA A 143 -8.02 -9.49 -12.79
CA ALA A 143 -7.74 -8.05 -12.89
C ALA A 143 -9.02 -7.18 -12.94
N ARG A 144 -10.17 -7.77 -13.28
CA ARG A 144 -11.48 -7.11 -13.35
C ARG A 144 -12.23 -7.13 -12.01
N GLU A 145 -11.75 -7.90 -11.04
CA GLU A 145 -12.37 -8.04 -9.72
C GLU A 145 -11.39 -7.63 -8.64
N ARG A 146 -11.46 -6.37 -8.25
CA ARG A 146 -10.58 -5.82 -7.22
C ARG A 146 -11.30 -5.79 -5.87
N PHE A 147 -10.61 -6.21 -4.82
CA PHE A 147 -11.07 -6.09 -3.44
C PHE A 147 -9.87 -5.92 -2.51
N ILE A 148 -10.16 -5.53 -1.28
CA ILE A 148 -9.13 -5.25 -0.29
C ILE A 148 -9.16 -6.33 0.78
N ASP A 149 -7.99 -6.84 1.13
CA ASP A 149 -7.76 -7.71 2.26
C ASP A 149 -6.64 -7.17 3.16
N LEU A 150 -6.30 -7.90 4.21
CA LEU A 150 -5.24 -7.54 5.15
C LEU A 150 -3.87 -7.36 4.45
N GLY A 151 -3.61 -8.17 3.41
CA GLY A 151 -2.35 -8.12 2.66
C GLY A 151 -2.26 -6.93 1.74
N SER A 152 -3.30 -6.76 0.90
CA SER A 152 -3.34 -5.68 -0.09
C SER A 152 -3.43 -4.31 0.56
N GLY A 153 -4.22 -4.17 1.64
CA GLY A 153 -4.29 -2.95 2.42
C GLY A 153 -2.89 -2.52 2.85
N ARG A 154 -2.20 -3.37 3.59
CA ARG A 154 -0.86 -3.09 4.11
C ARG A 154 0.18 -2.84 3.01
N TYR A 155 0.15 -3.63 1.93
CA TYR A 155 1.11 -3.46 0.84
C TYR A 155 0.90 -2.12 0.13
N GLY A 156 -0.33 -1.79 -0.18
CA GLY A 156 -0.67 -0.50 -0.77
C GLY A 156 -0.31 0.69 0.13
N ALA A 157 -0.42 0.58 1.49
CA ALA A 157 0.04 1.63 2.41
C ALA A 157 1.53 1.91 2.22
N ILE A 158 2.33 0.86 2.16
CA ILE A 158 3.79 0.98 2.01
C ILE A 158 4.14 1.61 0.67
N ILE A 159 3.50 1.19 -0.42
CA ILE A 159 3.73 1.76 -1.76
C ILE A 159 3.34 3.25 -1.81
N ALA A 160 2.21 3.62 -1.20
CA ALA A 160 1.80 5.02 -1.12
C ALA A 160 2.76 5.87 -0.28
N ILE A 161 3.26 5.35 0.84
CA ILE A 161 4.25 6.03 1.68
C ILE A 161 5.59 6.20 0.93
N ILE A 162 6.02 5.19 0.19
CA ILE A 162 7.22 5.27 -0.66
C ILE A 162 7.05 6.37 -1.71
N HIS A 163 5.90 6.41 -2.39
CA HIS A 163 5.60 7.47 -3.35
C HIS A 163 5.61 8.84 -2.67
N HIS A 164 4.97 8.99 -1.52
CA HIS A 164 4.93 10.25 -0.78
C HIS A 164 6.33 10.81 -0.50
N PHE A 165 7.28 9.97 -0.10
CA PHE A 165 8.62 10.44 0.21
C PHE A 165 9.53 10.59 -1.01
N PHE A 166 9.39 9.74 -2.01
CA PHE A 166 10.39 9.60 -3.07
C PHE A 166 9.90 9.95 -4.48
N HIS A 167 8.63 10.38 -4.66
CA HIS A 167 8.13 10.75 -6.00
C HIS A 167 9.06 11.74 -6.70
N SER A 168 9.54 12.76 -5.99
CA SER A 168 10.44 13.75 -6.58
C SER A 168 11.80 13.16 -7.02
N GLU A 169 12.28 12.10 -6.36
CA GLU A 169 13.50 11.40 -6.78
C GLU A 169 13.21 10.47 -7.98
N PHE A 170 12.06 9.81 -7.98
CA PHE A 170 11.62 8.99 -9.11
C PHE A 170 11.41 9.84 -10.36
N ASP A 171 10.77 11.00 -10.24
CA ASP A 171 10.50 11.90 -11.36
C ASP A 171 11.78 12.48 -11.98
N LYS A 172 12.86 12.60 -11.22
CA LYS A 172 14.18 12.95 -11.78
C LYS A 172 14.77 11.84 -12.63
N ILE A 173 14.44 10.58 -12.33
CA ILE A 173 14.89 9.42 -13.09
C ILE A 173 13.95 9.22 -14.29
N ASP A 174 12.67 8.98 -14.03
CA ASP A 174 11.60 8.87 -15.03
C ASP A 174 10.23 9.06 -14.35
N PRO A 175 9.42 10.07 -14.76
CA PRO A 175 8.08 10.30 -14.22
C PRO A 175 7.12 9.12 -14.38
N SER A 176 7.38 8.20 -15.32
CA SER A 176 6.56 6.99 -15.50
C SER A 176 6.48 6.13 -14.24
N VAL A 177 7.49 6.21 -13.37
CA VAL A 177 7.51 5.46 -12.10
C VAL A 177 6.41 5.97 -11.16
N SER A 178 6.33 7.29 -10.96
CA SER A 178 5.28 7.90 -10.13
C SER A 178 3.89 7.62 -10.70
N ILE A 179 3.70 7.78 -12.02
CA ILE A 179 2.45 7.49 -12.71
C ILE A 179 2.01 6.03 -12.50
N ALA A 180 2.94 5.07 -12.63
CA ALA A 180 2.63 3.65 -12.44
C ALA A 180 2.26 3.33 -10.99
N ILE A 181 2.92 3.96 -10.02
CA ILE A 181 2.61 3.79 -8.60
C ILE A 181 1.23 4.35 -8.27
N GLU A 182 0.93 5.57 -8.72
CA GLU A 182 -0.38 6.20 -8.51
C GLU A 182 -1.50 5.35 -9.10
N ASP A 183 -1.36 4.90 -10.35
CA ASP A 183 -2.31 4.00 -10.99
C ASP A 183 -2.48 2.69 -10.21
N ALA A 184 -1.37 2.08 -9.77
CA ALA A 184 -1.42 0.83 -9.01
C ALA A 184 -2.13 0.99 -7.66
N VAL A 185 -1.88 2.07 -6.93
CA VAL A 185 -2.58 2.38 -5.67
C VAL A 185 -4.04 2.66 -5.92
N LYS A 186 -4.34 3.46 -6.95
CA LYS A 186 -5.72 3.78 -7.34
C LYS A 186 -6.51 2.50 -7.63
N ARG A 187 -6.04 1.67 -8.57
CA ARG A 187 -6.78 0.48 -9.00
C ARG A 187 -6.87 -0.63 -7.96
N ASN A 188 -5.86 -0.80 -7.09
CA ASN A 188 -5.85 -1.89 -6.10
C ASN A 188 -6.47 -1.50 -4.76
N ILE A 189 -6.52 -0.21 -4.43
CA ILE A 189 -6.97 0.26 -3.12
C ILE A 189 -8.10 1.29 -3.23
N LEU A 190 -7.86 2.42 -3.93
CA LEU A 190 -8.82 3.54 -3.87
C LEU A 190 -10.12 3.22 -4.59
N ASP A 191 -10.04 2.71 -5.82
CA ASP A 191 -11.24 2.37 -6.58
C ASP A 191 -12.10 1.31 -5.87
N PRO A 192 -11.57 0.13 -5.43
CA PRO A 192 -12.39 -0.83 -4.71
C PRO A 192 -12.86 -0.34 -3.33
N TYR A 193 -12.16 0.61 -2.70
CA TYR A 193 -12.59 1.19 -1.42
C TYR A 193 -13.74 2.19 -1.61
N LEU A 194 -13.67 3.02 -2.65
CA LEU A 194 -14.62 4.10 -2.90
C LEU A 194 -15.82 3.65 -3.73
N ASP A 195 -15.69 2.63 -4.58
CA ASP A 195 -16.80 2.16 -5.39
C ASP A 195 -17.85 1.43 -4.54
N ILE A 196 -19.03 2.04 -4.46
CA ILE A 196 -20.18 1.51 -3.72
C ILE A 196 -20.61 0.14 -4.26
N LYS A 197 -20.47 -0.11 -5.57
CA LYS A 197 -20.83 -1.39 -6.21
C LYS A 197 -19.87 -2.51 -5.79
N GLU A 198 -18.61 -2.19 -5.61
CA GLU A 198 -17.58 -3.15 -5.20
C GLU A 198 -17.51 -3.35 -3.67
N ARG A 199 -18.20 -2.52 -2.87
CA ARG A 199 -18.29 -2.69 -1.41
C ARG A 199 -18.83 -4.03 -0.97
N LYS A 200 -19.61 -4.72 -1.80
CA LYS A 200 -20.05 -6.09 -1.52
C LYS A 200 -18.89 -7.09 -1.42
N ALA A 201 -17.83 -6.90 -2.20
CA ALA A 201 -16.61 -7.70 -2.10
C ALA A 201 -15.82 -7.39 -0.81
N ASN A 202 -15.95 -6.17 -0.30
CA ASN A 202 -15.34 -5.72 0.94
C ASN A 202 -16.30 -5.90 2.14
N GLN A 203 -16.75 -7.14 2.37
CA GLN A 203 -17.73 -7.47 3.43
C GLN A 203 -17.27 -7.04 4.83
N TRP A 204 -15.98 -6.91 5.05
CA TRP A 204 -15.39 -6.45 6.30
C TRP A 204 -15.75 -4.98 6.65
N LEU A 205 -16.24 -4.19 5.68
CA LEU A 205 -16.76 -2.84 5.94
C LEU A 205 -18.06 -2.84 6.76
N GLY A 206 -18.79 -3.96 6.83
CA GLY A 206 -19.99 -4.10 7.64
C GLY A 206 -21.25 -3.44 7.07
N TYR A 207 -21.21 -2.83 5.90
CA TYR A 207 -22.33 -2.09 5.30
C TYR A 207 -23.58 -2.92 4.97
N TYR A 208 -23.46 -4.24 4.92
CA TYR A 208 -24.53 -5.14 4.49
C TYR A 208 -25.00 -6.09 5.59
N GLY A 209 -24.91 -5.67 6.85
CA GLY A 209 -25.36 -6.49 7.98
C GLY A 209 -24.44 -7.65 8.32
N GLY A 210 -23.26 -7.71 7.72
CA GLY A 210 -22.22 -8.69 8.06
C GLY A 210 -21.61 -8.41 9.43
N MET A 211 -21.05 -9.45 10.06
CA MET A 211 -20.34 -9.30 11.31
C MET A 211 -19.09 -8.44 11.11
N ILE A 212 -18.97 -7.36 11.86
CA ILE A 212 -17.75 -6.55 11.93
C ILE A 212 -16.69 -7.35 12.68
N ASN A 213 -15.56 -7.58 12.03
CA ASN A 213 -14.42 -8.27 12.61
C ASN A 213 -13.16 -7.39 12.58
N ASN A 214 -12.02 -7.96 12.96
CA ASN A 214 -10.74 -7.25 12.99
C ASN A 214 -10.23 -6.75 11.63
N TRP A 215 -10.79 -7.21 10.53
CA TRP A 215 -10.47 -6.65 9.21
C TRP A 215 -10.95 -5.20 9.06
N ASN A 216 -12.08 -4.88 9.69
CA ASN A 216 -12.65 -3.53 9.59
C ASN A 216 -11.65 -2.45 10.05
N PRO A 217 -11.18 -2.41 11.31
CA PRO A 217 -10.21 -1.40 11.72
C PRO A 217 -8.88 -1.52 10.97
N TRP A 218 -8.44 -2.74 10.68
CA TRP A 218 -7.16 -2.97 10.00
C TRP A 218 -7.15 -2.41 8.58
N CYS A 219 -8.07 -2.86 7.73
CA CYS A 219 -8.10 -2.41 6.34
C CYS A 219 -8.46 -0.92 6.21
N ASN A 220 -9.31 -0.39 7.10
CA ASN A 220 -9.61 1.04 7.12
C ASN A 220 -8.38 1.87 7.50
N SER A 221 -7.62 1.48 8.54
CA SER A 221 -6.40 2.19 8.91
C SER A 221 -5.33 2.13 7.80
N ASP A 222 -5.24 1.02 7.08
CA ASP A 222 -4.32 0.87 5.96
C ASP A 222 -4.78 1.64 4.70
N ALA A 223 -6.08 1.84 4.48
CA ALA A 223 -6.62 2.58 3.34
C ALA A 223 -6.60 4.10 3.56
N HIS A 224 -6.75 4.55 4.80
CA HIS A 224 -6.93 5.95 5.16
C HIS A 224 -5.75 6.90 4.81
N PRO A 225 -4.47 6.55 4.96
CA PRO A 225 -3.35 7.45 4.62
C PRO A 225 -3.25 7.81 3.14
N ARG A 226 -4.08 7.23 2.28
CA ARG A 226 -3.98 7.35 0.82
C ARG A 226 -5.04 8.24 0.20
N LEU A 227 -5.96 8.74 1.01
CA LEU A 227 -7.06 9.60 0.56
C LEU A 227 -6.73 11.10 0.64
N SER A 228 -5.49 11.44 1.03
CA SER A 228 -5.02 12.83 1.17
C SER A 228 -4.13 13.29 0.04
#